data_fca1e876841b932958dc0824d3da6c7f
#
_entry.id   fca1e876841b932958dc0824d3da6c7f
#
_cell.length_a   1.000
_cell.length_b   1.000
_cell.length_c   1.000
_cell.angle_alpha   90.00
_cell.angle_beta   90.00
_cell.angle_gamma   90.00
#
_symmetry.space_group_name_H-M   'P 1'
#
loop_
_entity.id
_entity.type
_entity.pdbx_description
1 polymer ?
#
loop_
_entity_poly.entity_id
_entity_poly.type
_entity_poly.pdbx_seq_one_letter_code
_entity_poly.pdbx_strand_id
1 'polypeptide(L)' 'MTIKVLEPEWIFPFEGMAVGDSFFVPTLKIPEMLYVIDCRAKAAQVRVKAYASSKDGHLGVRVWRTG' A
#
# COMPACT_ATOMS: atom_id res chain seq x y z
N MET A 1 11.25 -24.18 -6.89
CA MET A 1 10.98 -23.68 -6.65
C MET A 1 10.50 -22.93 -6.38
N THR A 2 10.14 -22.60 -6.30
CA THR A 2 9.62 -21.94 -6.15
C THR A 2 9.43 -21.01 -5.85
N ILE A 3 9.34 -20.47 -5.94
CA ILE A 3 9.13 -19.64 -5.76
C ILE A 3 8.63 -18.98 -5.30
N LYS A 4 8.58 -18.50 -5.23
CA LYS A 4 8.05 -17.91 -4.79
C LYS A 4 7.50 -17.09 -4.70
N VAL A 5 7.35 -16.78 -4.87
CA VAL A 5 6.76 -16.02 -4.74
C VAL A 5 5.88 -15.85 -4.48
N LEU A 6 5.98 -15.95 -4.52
CA LEU A 6 5.02 -15.88 -4.05
C LEU A 6 4.16 -14.82 -3.90
N GLU A 7 4.49 -13.82 -3.33
CA GLU A 7 3.66 -12.67 -3.34
C GLU A 7 3.92 -11.86 -4.55
N PRO A 8 2.90 -11.38 -5.27
CA PRO A 8 3.17 -10.48 -6.37
C PRO A 8 3.85 -9.25 -5.84
N GLU A 9 4.76 -8.73 -6.60
CA GLU A 9 5.38 -7.47 -6.26
C GLU A 9 4.35 -6.38 -6.44
N TRP A 10 4.07 -5.63 -5.38
CA TRP A 10 3.07 -4.58 -5.42
C TRP A 10 3.61 -3.38 -6.16
N ILE A 11 2.83 -2.86 -7.10
CA ILE A 11 3.15 -1.61 -7.79
C ILE A 11 2.17 -0.57 -7.29
N PHE A 12 2.70 0.44 -6.62
CA PHE A 12 1.87 1.47 -6.00
C PHE A 12 1.82 2.69 -6.91
N PRO A 13 0.65 3.29 -7.12
CA PRO A 13 0.48 4.36 -8.10
C PRO A 13 0.82 5.74 -7.52
N PHE A 14 1.91 5.84 -6.77
CA PHE A 14 2.23 7.10 -6.09
C PHE A 14 2.44 8.26 -7.06
N GLU A 15 3.08 8.01 -8.19
CA GLU A 15 3.40 9.07 -9.13
C GLU A 15 2.16 9.59 -9.85
N GLY A 16 1.15 8.75 -10.01
CA GLY A 16 -0.08 9.14 -10.67
C GLY A 16 -1.15 9.66 -9.73
N MET A 17 -0.87 9.69 -8.44
CA MET A 17 -1.85 10.12 -7.45
C MET A 17 -1.72 11.60 -7.16
N ALA A 18 -2.85 12.27 -7.10
CA ALA A 18 -2.89 13.63 -6.56
C ALA A 18 -3.00 13.56 -5.04
N VAL A 19 -2.63 14.65 -4.37
CA VAL A 19 -2.86 14.78 -2.94
C VAL A 19 -4.36 14.65 -2.68
N GLY A 20 -4.71 13.78 -1.72
CA GLY A 20 -6.10 13.46 -1.43
C GLY A 20 -6.61 12.20 -2.09
N ASP A 21 -5.88 11.65 -3.05
CA ASP A 21 -6.25 10.37 -3.65
C ASP A 21 -5.91 9.22 -2.70
N SER A 22 -6.60 8.11 -2.87
CA SER A 22 -6.37 6.94 -2.04
C SER A 22 -6.49 5.67 -2.87
N PHE A 23 -5.91 4.59 -2.32
CA PHE A 23 -6.13 3.26 -2.85
C PHE A 23 -6.17 2.26 -1.71
N PHE A 24 -6.66 1.06 -1.99
CA PHE A 24 -6.81 0.01 -0.99
C PHE A 24 -5.99 -1.20 -1.42
N VAL A 25 -5.24 -1.77 -0.48
CA VAL A 25 -4.42 -2.95 -0.72
C VAL A 25 -4.97 -4.08 0.15
N PRO A 26 -5.65 -5.07 -0.43
CA PRO A 26 -6.14 -6.20 0.36
C PRO A 26 -4.96 -7.06 0.82
N THR A 27 -4.88 -7.33 2.11
CA THR A 27 -3.83 -8.14 2.68
C THR A 27 -4.21 -8.55 4.09
N LEU A 28 -3.74 -9.71 4.50
CA LEU A 28 -3.85 -10.15 5.88
C LEU A 28 -2.60 -9.82 6.69
N LYS A 29 -1.55 -9.35 6.02
CA LYS A 29 -0.27 -9.04 6.67
C LYS A 29 -0.15 -7.54 6.83
N ILE A 30 -0.96 -6.98 7.72
CA ILE A 30 -1.07 -5.53 7.87
C ILE A 30 0.25 -4.88 8.27
N PRO A 31 0.97 -5.35 9.31
CA PRO A 31 2.21 -4.66 9.69
C PRO A 31 3.26 -4.68 8.58
N GLU A 32 3.41 -5.81 7.90
CA GLU A 32 4.38 -5.90 6.80
C GLU A 32 4.00 -4.97 5.66
N MET A 33 2.70 -4.90 5.35
CA MET A 33 2.24 -4.03 4.26
C MET A 33 2.45 -2.56 4.60
N LEU A 34 2.18 -2.17 5.84
CA LEU A 34 2.41 -0.80 6.27
C LEU A 34 3.88 -0.41 6.11
N TYR A 35 4.78 -1.33 6.46
CA TYR A 35 6.20 -1.09 6.31
C TYR A 35 6.59 -0.94 4.84
N VAL A 36 6.08 -1.82 3.99
CA VAL A 36 6.38 -1.78 2.55
C VAL A 36 5.88 -0.46 1.96
N ILE A 37 4.66 -0.07 2.31
CA ILE A 37 4.08 1.18 1.80
C ILE A 37 4.92 2.38 2.24
N ASP A 38 5.36 2.40 3.49
CA ASP A 38 6.20 3.49 3.97
C ASP A 38 7.50 3.57 3.18
N CYS A 39 8.16 2.44 2.96
CA CYS A 39 9.40 2.40 2.21
C CYS A 39 9.21 2.85 0.78
N ARG A 40 8.13 2.40 0.14
CA ARG A 40 7.88 2.75 -1.27
C ARG A 40 7.49 4.21 -1.40
N ALA A 41 6.73 4.75 -0.44
CA ALA A 41 6.37 6.17 -0.47
C ALA A 41 7.61 7.04 -0.34
N LYS A 42 8.54 6.67 0.54
CA LYS A 42 9.77 7.43 0.69
C LYS A 42 10.61 7.38 -0.58
N ALA A 43 10.67 6.20 -1.21
CA ALA A 43 11.42 6.06 -2.47
C ALA A 43 10.79 6.92 -3.58
N ALA A 44 9.48 7.08 -3.57
CA ALA A 44 8.78 7.91 -4.55
C ALA A 44 8.73 9.38 -4.17
N GLN A 45 9.25 9.72 -2.97
CA GLN A 45 9.29 11.09 -2.47
C GLN A 45 7.91 11.68 -2.30
N VAL A 46 6.98 10.88 -1.82
CA VAL A 46 5.62 11.31 -1.48
C VAL A 46 5.35 11.02 -0.03
N ARG A 47 4.37 11.72 0.52
CA ARG A 47 3.90 11.47 1.88
C ARG A 47 2.56 10.79 1.82
N VAL A 48 2.38 9.79 2.68
CA VAL A 48 1.14 9.04 2.71
C VAL A 48 0.71 8.82 4.14
N LYS A 49 -0.58 8.57 4.30
CA LYS A 49 -1.17 8.09 5.55
C LYS A 49 -1.78 6.74 5.23
N ALA A 50 -1.37 5.72 5.98
CA ALA A 50 -1.83 4.36 5.73
C ALA A 50 -2.32 3.77 7.04
N TYR A 51 -3.38 2.97 6.96
CA TYR A 51 -3.97 2.36 8.15
C TYR A 51 -4.76 1.12 7.75
N ALA A 52 -4.97 0.25 8.73
CA ALA A 52 -5.78 -0.93 8.54
C ALA A 52 -7.22 -0.53 8.25
N SER A 53 -7.84 -1.20 7.29
CA SER A 53 -9.19 -0.91 6.88
C SER A 53 -9.80 -2.17 6.29
N SER A 54 -11.07 -2.10 5.95
CA SER A 54 -11.72 -3.18 5.22
C SER A 54 -12.53 -2.58 4.09
N LYS A 55 -12.67 -3.37 3.02
CA LYS A 55 -13.46 -2.96 1.87
C LYS A 55 -14.15 -4.20 1.33
N ASP A 56 -15.46 -4.14 1.23
CA ASP A 56 -16.27 -5.24 0.71
C ASP A 56 -15.97 -6.55 1.43
N GLY A 57 -15.79 -6.48 2.76
CA GLY A 57 -15.53 -7.66 3.57
C GLY A 57 -14.09 -8.14 3.54
N HIS A 58 -13.20 -7.44 2.86
CA HIS A 58 -11.79 -7.81 2.78
C HIS A 58 -10.95 -6.88 3.64
N LEU A 59 -10.12 -7.48 4.49
CA LEU A 59 -9.18 -6.72 5.31
C LEU A 59 -8.02 -6.27 4.46
N GLY A 60 -7.48 -5.10 4.77
CA GLY A 60 -6.33 -4.59 4.06
C GLY A 60 -5.88 -3.26 4.62
N VAL A 61 -5.18 -2.50 3.78
CA VAL A 61 -4.63 -1.21 4.13
C VAL A 61 -5.14 -0.16 3.16
N ARG A 62 -5.66 0.93 3.71
CA ARG A 62 -6.05 2.11 2.93
C ARG A 62 -4.90 3.11 2.96
N VAL A 63 -4.51 3.60 1.81
CA VAL A 63 -3.39 4.53 1.66
C VAL A 63 -3.88 5.81 1.05
N TRP A 64 -3.59 6.93 1.72
CA TRP A 64 -3.93 8.27 1.24
C TRP A 64 -2.66 9.05 0.97
N ARG A 65 -2.59 9.72 -0.16
CA ARG A 65 -1.48 10.62 -0.42
C ARG A 65 -1.76 11.95 0.26
N THR A 66 -0.82 12.40 1.10
CA THR A 66 -0.98 13.64 1.87
C THR A 66 0.02 14.73 1.46
N GLY A 67 1.01 14.37 0.69
CA GLY A 67 1.99 15.37 0.27
C GLY A 67 2.90 14.96 -0.83
#